data_658135157b764c5a110b00dd602a8371
#
_entry.id   658135157b764c5a110b00dd602a8371
#
_cell.length_a   1.000
_cell.length_b   1.000
_cell.length_c   1.000
_cell.angle_alpha   90.00
_cell.angle_beta   90.00
_cell.angle_gamma   90.00
#
_symmetry.space_group_name_H-M   'P 1'
#
loop_
_entity.id
_entity.type
_entity.pdbx_description
1 polymer ?
#
loop_
_entity_poly.entity_id
_entity_poly.type
_entity_poly.pdbx_seq_one_letter_code
_entity_poly.pdbx_strand_id
1 'polypeptide(L)'
;EPLFDRSTTPLQLTEVGKVYIEAAEEITQIEQRVENYINDLAGLKTGNLAVGASTLFAAYVVPSLITKFNQKFPDVHIQLIEGNTAELEEMLGSNALDFVIDNYHYDSILYNKELYCEENILLAVPKHFAVNEELGMYQLSYKNIKNKNYLNQKYPAVPLGRFADLPFIMLTQGNDTRTRGDRLCRNVGFKPNIVL
;
A
#
# COMPACT_ATOMS: atom_id res chain seq x y z
N GLU A 1 -36.41 -17.37 0.22
CA GLU A 1 -35.45 -18.06 1.10
C GLU A 1 -34.89 -17.07 2.13
N PRO A 2 -34.56 -17.53 3.38
CA PRO A 2 -34.03 -16.64 4.38
C PRO A 2 -32.60 -16.18 4.03
N LEU A 3 -32.26 -14.93 4.35
CA LEU A 3 -30.93 -14.37 4.11
C LEU A 3 -29.91 -14.80 5.20
N PHE A 4 -30.39 -15.20 6.38
CA PHE A 4 -29.57 -15.60 7.52
C PHE A 4 -29.88 -17.02 7.95
N ASP A 5 -28.83 -17.79 8.23
CA ASP A 5 -28.94 -19.10 8.88
C ASP A 5 -29.05 -18.90 10.39
N ARG A 6 -30.25 -19.14 10.92
CA ARG A 6 -30.56 -19.01 12.36
C ARG A 6 -30.18 -20.24 13.18
N SER A 7 -29.70 -21.31 12.54
CA SER A 7 -29.25 -22.52 13.21
C SER A 7 -27.82 -22.43 13.74
N THR A 8 -27.06 -21.40 13.32
CA THR A 8 -25.66 -21.19 13.69
C THR A 8 -25.46 -20.07 14.70
N THR A 9 -24.44 -20.19 15.55
CA THR A 9 -24.00 -19.14 16.46
C THR A 9 -22.47 -18.99 16.32
N PRO A 10 -21.95 -17.86 15.86
CA PRO A 10 -22.67 -16.63 15.47
C PRO A 10 -23.56 -16.80 14.23
N LEU A 11 -24.54 -15.90 14.08
CA LEU A 11 -25.44 -15.86 12.93
C LEU A 11 -24.64 -15.74 11.62
N GLN A 12 -24.92 -16.58 10.63
CA GLN A 12 -24.24 -16.59 9.34
C GLN A 12 -25.20 -16.26 8.21
N LEU A 13 -24.64 -15.72 7.10
CA LEU A 13 -25.40 -15.54 5.87
C LEU A 13 -25.59 -16.88 5.17
N THR A 14 -26.78 -17.07 4.60
CA THR A 14 -27.00 -18.13 3.61
C THR A 14 -26.33 -17.78 2.27
N GLU A 15 -26.25 -18.71 1.32
CA GLU A 15 -25.77 -18.40 -0.03
C GLU A 15 -26.62 -17.30 -0.70
N VAL A 16 -27.94 -17.34 -0.52
CA VAL A 16 -28.85 -16.29 -0.98
C VAL A 16 -28.57 -14.95 -0.25
N GLY A 17 -28.25 -15.03 1.05
CA GLY A 17 -27.86 -13.87 1.84
C GLY A 17 -26.59 -13.20 1.33
N LYS A 18 -25.58 -13.96 0.95
CA LYS A 18 -24.34 -13.42 0.35
C LYS A 18 -24.62 -12.68 -0.96
N VAL A 19 -25.32 -13.32 -1.89
CA VAL A 19 -25.72 -12.71 -3.16
C VAL A 19 -26.53 -11.44 -2.96
N TYR A 20 -27.41 -11.43 -1.95
CA TYR A 20 -28.21 -10.24 -1.63
C TYR A 20 -27.35 -9.08 -1.10
N ILE A 21 -26.39 -9.37 -0.22
CA ILE A 21 -25.47 -8.35 0.30
C ILE A 21 -24.61 -7.78 -0.84
N GLU A 22 -24.03 -8.62 -1.68
CA GLU A 22 -23.27 -8.18 -2.86
C GLU A 22 -24.08 -7.23 -3.76
N ALA A 23 -25.31 -7.61 -4.09
CA ALA A 23 -26.21 -6.76 -4.87
C ALA A 23 -26.58 -5.44 -4.17
N ALA A 24 -26.78 -5.47 -2.85
CA ALA A 24 -27.07 -4.27 -2.06
C ALA A 24 -25.88 -3.31 -2.01
N GLU A 25 -24.66 -3.85 -1.90
CA GLU A 25 -23.41 -3.08 -1.96
C GLU A 25 -23.23 -2.42 -3.33
N GLU A 26 -23.48 -3.14 -4.43
CA GLU A 26 -23.45 -2.56 -5.79
C GLU A 26 -24.44 -1.41 -5.96
N ILE A 27 -25.67 -1.55 -5.45
CA ILE A 27 -26.69 -0.48 -5.51
C ILE A 27 -26.19 0.75 -4.74
N THR A 28 -25.69 0.56 -3.52
CA THR A 28 -25.16 1.65 -2.69
C THR A 28 -24.02 2.39 -3.39
N GLN A 29 -23.12 1.66 -4.07
CA GLN A 29 -22.03 2.26 -4.84
C GLN A 29 -22.53 3.06 -6.04
N ILE A 30 -23.57 2.59 -6.72
CA ILE A 30 -24.18 3.32 -7.83
C ILE A 30 -24.80 4.64 -7.33
N GLU A 31 -25.54 4.59 -6.22
CA GLU A 31 -26.14 5.78 -5.59
C GLU A 31 -25.06 6.80 -5.22
N GLN A 32 -23.97 6.36 -4.57
CA GLN A 32 -22.85 7.23 -4.19
C GLN A 32 -22.18 7.90 -5.41
N ARG A 33 -22.01 7.16 -6.52
CA ARG A 33 -21.45 7.74 -7.76
C ARG A 33 -22.37 8.81 -8.34
N VAL A 34 -23.68 8.61 -8.30
CA VAL A 34 -24.67 9.61 -8.77
C VAL A 34 -24.62 10.85 -7.90
N GLU A 35 -24.56 10.70 -6.57
CA GLU A 35 -24.44 11.83 -5.64
C GLU A 35 -23.15 12.62 -5.87
N ASN A 36 -22.01 11.95 -6.01
CA ASN A 36 -20.72 12.59 -6.29
C ASN A 36 -20.79 13.38 -7.62
N TYR A 37 -21.36 12.79 -8.67
CA TYR A 37 -21.53 13.46 -9.97
C TYR A 37 -22.42 14.70 -9.88
N ILE A 38 -23.54 14.63 -9.15
CA ILE A 38 -24.44 15.77 -8.92
C ILE A 38 -23.72 16.88 -8.15
N ASN A 39 -22.96 16.53 -7.12
CA ASN A 39 -22.17 17.47 -6.32
C ASN A 39 -21.10 18.17 -7.16
N ASP A 40 -20.41 17.44 -8.03
CA ASP A 40 -19.44 18.00 -8.98
C ASP A 40 -20.07 18.99 -9.95
N LEU A 41 -21.24 18.65 -10.53
CA LEU A 41 -21.99 19.52 -11.45
C LEU A 41 -22.50 20.79 -10.78
N ALA A 42 -22.91 20.69 -9.52
CA ALA A 42 -23.41 21.84 -8.76
C ALA A 42 -22.27 22.76 -8.25
N GLY A 43 -21.00 22.38 -8.50
CA GLY A 43 -19.84 23.08 -7.92
C GLY A 43 -19.76 22.97 -6.40
N LEU A 44 -20.56 22.10 -5.82
CA LEU A 44 -20.51 21.75 -4.40
C LEU A 44 -19.31 20.85 -4.19
N LYS A 45 -18.31 21.34 -3.52
CA LYS A 45 -17.07 20.60 -3.16
C LYS A 45 -17.32 19.74 -1.92
N THR A 46 -18.38 18.95 -1.96
CA THR A 46 -18.85 18.04 -0.90
C THR A 46 -18.82 16.61 -1.43
N GLY A 47 -18.85 15.64 -0.56
CA GLY A 47 -18.95 14.22 -0.94
C GLY A 47 -18.10 13.32 -0.06
N ASN A 48 -18.03 12.05 -0.44
CA ASN A 48 -17.21 11.05 0.23
C ASN A 48 -16.10 10.60 -0.72
N LEU A 49 -14.92 10.37 -0.16
CA LEU A 49 -13.75 9.89 -0.88
C LEU A 49 -13.13 8.74 -0.09
N ALA A 50 -13.18 7.53 -0.64
CA ALA A 50 -12.61 6.33 -0.06
C ALA A 50 -11.20 6.09 -0.62
N VAL A 51 -10.19 6.19 0.23
CA VAL A 51 -8.78 6.07 -0.13
C VAL A 51 -8.20 4.82 0.47
N GLY A 52 -7.71 3.90 -0.36
CA GLY A 52 -6.94 2.75 0.06
C GLY A 52 -5.45 3.05 0.13
N ALA A 53 -4.77 2.49 1.11
CA ALA A 53 -3.31 2.58 1.17
C ALA A 53 -2.69 1.39 1.90
N SER A 54 -1.52 0.93 1.43
CA SER A 54 -0.74 -0.03 2.21
C SER A 54 -0.17 0.63 3.47
N THR A 55 0.16 -0.17 4.48
CA THR A 55 0.56 0.25 5.84
C THR A 55 1.54 1.43 5.85
N LEU A 56 2.58 1.39 5.03
CA LEU A 56 3.58 2.46 4.97
C LEU A 56 2.95 3.79 4.52
N PHE A 57 2.14 3.76 3.47
CA PHE A 57 1.51 4.96 2.92
C PHE A 57 0.39 5.45 3.82
N ALA A 58 -0.42 4.56 4.38
CA ALA A 58 -1.48 4.90 5.34
C ALA A 58 -0.92 5.61 6.59
N ALA A 59 0.24 5.16 7.09
CA ALA A 59 0.84 5.73 8.29
C ALA A 59 1.62 7.03 8.04
N TYR A 60 2.34 7.15 6.93
CA TYR A 60 3.35 8.23 6.77
C TYR A 60 3.09 9.20 5.62
N VAL A 61 2.30 8.84 4.64
CA VAL A 61 2.08 9.67 3.44
C VAL A 61 0.67 10.25 3.42
N VAL A 62 -0.34 9.40 3.46
CA VAL A 62 -1.74 9.78 3.28
C VAL A 62 -2.24 10.79 4.32
N PRO A 63 -1.89 10.71 5.63
CA PRO A 63 -2.37 11.70 6.60
C PRO A 63 -2.00 13.14 6.26
N SER A 64 -0.79 13.34 5.72
CA SER A 64 -0.35 14.68 5.30
C SER A 64 -1.09 15.18 4.05
N LEU A 65 -1.47 14.28 3.15
CA LEU A 65 -2.26 14.58 1.96
C LEU A 65 -3.70 14.93 2.35
N ILE A 66 -4.32 14.13 3.22
CA ILE A 66 -5.67 14.39 3.75
C ILE A 66 -5.72 15.76 4.43
N THR A 67 -4.74 16.08 5.28
CA THR A 67 -4.68 17.37 5.95
C THR A 67 -4.67 18.55 4.96
N LYS A 68 -3.85 18.46 3.92
CA LYS A 68 -3.76 19.50 2.88
C LYS A 68 -5.03 19.55 2.01
N PHE A 69 -5.62 18.41 1.74
CA PHE A 69 -6.85 18.31 0.95
C PHE A 69 -8.02 18.94 1.71
N ASN A 70 -8.19 18.61 2.99
CA ASN A 70 -9.27 19.14 3.82
C ASN A 70 -9.16 20.66 4.06
N GLN A 71 -7.94 21.21 4.03
CA GLN A 71 -7.77 22.69 4.06
C GLN A 71 -8.39 23.37 2.83
N LYS A 72 -8.41 22.68 1.69
CA LYS A 72 -8.94 23.21 0.43
C LYS A 72 -10.40 22.79 0.19
N PHE A 73 -10.79 21.64 0.69
CA PHE A 73 -12.10 21.02 0.50
C PHE A 73 -12.63 20.49 1.85
N PRO A 74 -13.02 21.39 2.77
CA PRO A 74 -13.39 21.02 4.13
C PRO A 74 -14.66 20.17 4.24
N ASP A 75 -15.54 20.26 3.24
CA ASP A 75 -16.83 19.57 3.21
C ASP A 75 -16.76 18.20 2.53
N VAL A 76 -15.57 17.74 2.12
CA VAL A 76 -15.34 16.39 1.61
C VAL A 76 -14.95 15.48 2.76
N HIS A 77 -15.73 14.42 2.96
CA HIS A 77 -15.42 13.39 3.93
C HIS A 77 -14.46 12.36 3.33
N ILE A 78 -13.29 12.18 3.95
CA ILE A 78 -12.30 11.19 3.49
C ILE A 78 -12.28 10.01 4.43
N GLN A 79 -12.49 8.81 3.87
CA GLN A 79 -12.29 7.55 4.55
C GLN A 79 -10.96 6.93 4.11
N LEU A 80 -10.03 6.72 5.04
CA LEU A 80 -8.78 6.02 4.78
C LEU A 80 -8.92 4.56 5.20
N ILE A 81 -8.65 3.65 4.28
CA ILE A 81 -8.70 2.20 4.49
C ILE A 81 -7.29 1.65 4.29
N GLU A 82 -6.77 1.01 5.33
CA GLU A 82 -5.50 0.29 5.28
C GLU A 82 -5.73 -1.17 4.89
N GLY A 83 -4.91 -1.71 3.98
CA GLY A 83 -4.98 -3.10 3.56
C GLY A 83 -3.69 -3.58 2.91
N ASN A 84 -3.58 -4.88 2.69
CA ASN A 84 -2.56 -5.41 1.81
C ASN A 84 -2.94 -5.20 0.34
N THR A 85 -1.99 -5.39 -0.57
CA THR A 85 -2.18 -5.12 -2.00
C THR A 85 -3.38 -5.88 -2.60
N ALA A 86 -3.58 -7.14 -2.24
CA ALA A 86 -4.67 -7.95 -2.78
C ALA A 86 -6.04 -7.47 -2.28
N GLU A 87 -6.15 -7.14 -1.01
CA GLU A 87 -7.37 -6.57 -0.42
C GLU A 87 -7.70 -5.21 -1.06
N LEU A 88 -6.71 -4.36 -1.24
CA LEU A 88 -6.90 -3.05 -1.87
C LEU A 88 -7.30 -3.17 -3.33
N GLU A 89 -6.74 -4.14 -4.07
CA GLU A 89 -7.11 -4.39 -5.47
C GLU A 89 -8.55 -4.89 -5.59
N GLU A 90 -8.99 -5.81 -4.72
CA GLU A 90 -10.35 -6.30 -4.65
C GLU A 90 -11.34 -5.16 -4.34
N MET A 91 -11.03 -4.34 -3.33
CA MET A 91 -11.86 -3.18 -2.96
C MET A 91 -11.91 -2.12 -4.06
N LEU A 92 -10.81 -1.90 -4.78
CA LEU A 92 -10.78 -1.00 -5.93
C LEU A 92 -11.63 -1.56 -7.09
N GLY A 93 -11.52 -2.86 -7.35
CA GLY A 93 -12.30 -3.56 -8.39
C GLY A 93 -13.81 -3.58 -8.11
N SER A 94 -14.21 -3.66 -6.85
CA SER A 94 -15.60 -3.57 -6.40
C SER A 94 -16.12 -2.14 -6.25
N ASN A 95 -15.32 -1.12 -6.56
CA ASN A 95 -15.59 0.29 -6.32
C ASN A 95 -15.86 0.67 -4.85
N ALA A 96 -15.39 -0.13 -3.91
CA ALA A 96 -15.38 0.23 -2.49
C ALA A 96 -14.29 1.28 -2.16
N LEU A 97 -13.35 1.47 -3.08
CA LEU A 97 -12.33 2.52 -3.04
C LEU A 97 -12.40 3.35 -4.32
N ASP A 98 -12.23 4.67 -4.19
CA ASP A 98 -12.11 5.58 -5.31
C ASP A 98 -10.70 5.55 -5.91
N PHE A 99 -9.67 5.44 -5.05
CA PHE A 99 -8.30 5.24 -5.48
C PHE A 99 -7.42 4.59 -4.38
N VAL A 100 -6.27 4.12 -4.80
CA VAL A 100 -5.28 3.49 -3.92
C VAL A 100 -3.92 4.17 -4.07
N ILE A 101 -3.23 4.35 -2.95
CA ILE A 101 -1.81 4.77 -2.92
C ILE A 101 -0.96 3.59 -2.48
N ASP A 102 -0.24 3.01 -3.43
CA ASP A 102 0.59 1.82 -3.22
C ASP A 102 1.77 1.78 -4.19
N ASN A 103 2.71 0.90 -3.96
CA ASN A 103 3.86 0.61 -4.83
C ASN A 103 3.59 -0.47 -5.88
N TYR A 104 2.45 -1.12 -5.79
CA TYR A 104 2.12 -2.25 -6.64
C TYR A 104 1.84 -1.81 -8.09
N HIS A 105 2.07 -2.72 -9.01
CA HIS A 105 1.78 -2.52 -10.42
C HIS A 105 0.42 -3.12 -10.74
N TYR A 106 -0.63 -2.36 -10.47
CA TYR A 106 -2.00 -2.68 -10.88
C TYR A 106 -2.10 -2.76 -12.42
N ASP A 107 -3.08 -3.52 -12.90
CA ASP A 107 -3.30 -3.69 -14.35
C ASP A 107 -3.67 -2.33 -14.98
N SER A 108 -2.81 -1.86 -15.88
CA SER A 108 -3.00 -0.59 -16.59
C SER A 108 -4.15 -0.59 -17.62
N ILE A 109 -4.74 -1.75 -17.91
CA ILE A 109 -5.94 -1.86 -18.74
C ILE A 109 -7.17 -1.48 -17.92
N LEU A 110 -7.18 -1.86 -16.63
CA LEU A 110 -8.31 -1.65 -15.73
C LEU A 110 -8.23 -0.32 -14.97
N TYR A 111 -7.01 0.15 -14.66
CA TYR A 111 -6.81 1.28 -13.76
C TYR A 111 -5.93 2.36 -14.36
N ASN A 112 -6.31 3.62 -14.19
CA ASN A 112 -5.44 4.76 -14.46
C ASN A 112 -4.39 4.89 -13.35
N LYS A 113 -3.17 5.29 -13.72
CA LYS A 113 -2.04 5.39 -12.80
C LYS A 113 -1.35 6.74 -12.91
N GLU A 114 -1.19 7.37 -11.76
CA GLU A 114 -0.42 8.61 -11.62
C GLU A 114 0.80 8.39 -10.72
N LEU A 115 1.97 8.85 -11.15
CA LEU A 115 3.18 8.77 -10.34
C LEU A 115 3.18 9.89 -9.30
N TYR A 116 3.05 9.53 -8.04
CA TYR A 116 3.14 10.47 -6.93
C TYR A 116 4.58 10.73 -6.50
N CYS A 117 5.36 9.68 -6.25
CA CYS A 117 6.78 9.78 -5.88
C CYS A 117 7.52 8.47 -6.19
N GLU A 118 8.84 8.55 -6.23
CA GLU A 118 9.71 7.38 -6.28
C GLU A 118 10.24 7.06 -4.90
N GLU A 119 10.35 5.79 -4.57
CA GLU A 119 10.99 5.30 -3.35
C GLU A 119 12.20 4.42 -3.65
N ASN A 120 13.11 4.34 -2.68
CA ASN A 120 14.25 3.45 -2.75
C ASN A 120 14.28 2.53 -1.53
N ILE A 121 14.55 1.25 -1.76
CA ILE A 121 14.78 0.30 -0.68
C ILE A 121 16.20 0.47 -0.17
N LEU A 122 16.34 0.67 1.13
CA LEU A 122 17.63 0.72 1.81
C LEU A 122 17.79 -0.51 2.69
N LEU A 123 19.01 -1.07 2.71
CA LEU A 123 19.34 -2.16 3.62
C LEU A 123 19.83 -1.58 4.95
N ALA A 124 19.12 -1.85 6.03
CA ALA A 124 19.54 -1.52 7.37
C ALA A 124 20.38 -2.66 7.96
N VAL A 125 21.62 -2.39 8.31
CA VAL A 125 22.57 -3.39 8.82
C VAL A 125 22.98 -3.02 10.24
N PRO A 126 22.86 -3.93 11.23
CA PRO A 126 23.36 -3.69 12.58
C PRO A 126 24.86 -3.33 12.59
N LYS A 127 25.21 -2.28 13.33
CA LYS A 127 26.57 -1.73 13.33
C LYS A 127 27.66 -2.76 13.66
N HIS A 128 27.34 -3.74 14.47
CA HIS A 128 28.31 -4.77 14.95
C HIS A 128 28.56 -5.89 13.92
N PHE A 129 27.88 -5.90 12.76
CA PHE A 129 28.13 -6.93 11.75
C PHE A 129 29.46 -6.66 11.04
N ALA A 130 30.33 -7.67 10.99
CA ALA A 130 31.68 -7.56 10.40
C ALA A 130 31.66 -7.13 8.93
N VAL A 131 30.62 -7.47 8.18
CA VAL A 131 30.44 -7.05 6.78
C VAL A 131 30.53 -5.52 6.60
N ASN A 132 30.21 -4.75 7.64
CA ASN A 132 30.28 -3.29 7.60
C ASN A 132 31.71 -2.74 7.42
N GLU A 133 32.74 -3.48 7.87
CA GLU A 133 34.13 -3.05 7.77
C GLU A 133 34.59 -2.99 6.30
N GLU A 134 34.12 -3.92 5.48
CA GLU A 134 34.47 -3.99 4.05
C GLU A 134 33.59 -3.07 3.18
N LEU A 135 32.40 -2.70 3.65
CA LEU A 135 31.40 -1.99 2.87
C LEU A 135 31.25 -0.50 3.23
N GLY A 136 32.28 0.10 3.83
CA GLY A 136 32.25 1.49 4.29
C GLY A 136 31.84 2.51 3.21
N MET A 137 32.24 2.31 1.95
CA MET A 137 31.92 3.21 0.85
C MET A 137 30.42 3.22 0.46
N TYR A 138 29.67 2.19 0.85
CA TYR A 138 28.24 2.05 0.59
C TYR A 138 27.37 2.57 1.72
N GLN A 139 27.97 2.90 2.87
CA GLN A 139 27.21 3.27 4.08
C GLN A 139 26.68 4.69 3.98
N LEU A 140 25.43 4.83 4.39
CA LEU A 140 24.75 6.12 4.46
C LEU A 140 24.51 6.49 5.91
N SER A 141 24.81 7.73 6.26
CA SER A 141 24.40 8.31 7.53
C SER A 141 22.93 8.76 7.47
N TYR A 142 22.29 8.94 8.63
CA TYR A 142 20.97 9.56 8.70
C TYR A 142 20.89 10.89 7.92
N LYS A 143 21.94 11.72 8.00
CA LYS A 143 22.03 12.99 7.28
C LYS A 143 22.03 12.79 5.75
N ASN A 144 22.71 11.76 5.27
CA ASN A 144 22.71 11.42 3.83
C ASN A 144 21.32 11.00 3.37
N ILE A 145 20.60 10.20 4.18
CA ILE A 145 19.25 9.75 3.86
C ILE A 145 18.28 10.94 3.88
N LYS A 146 18.29 11.75 4.95
CA LYS A 146 17.43 12.92 5.09
C LYS A 146 17.59 13.92 3.94
N ASN A 147 18.82 14.14 3.48
CA ASN A 147 19.13 15.05 2.37
C ASN A 147 19.03 14.39 0.99
N LYS A 148 18.53 13.17 0.91
CA LYS A 148 18.42 12.38 -0.35
C LYS A 148 19.74 12.21 -1.09
N ASN A 149 20.87 12.28 -0.40
CA ASN A 149 22.20 12.14 -1.00
C ASN A 149 22.45 10.75 -1.62
N TYR A 150 21.69 9.75 -1.19
CA TYR A 150 21.74 8.39 -1.75
C TYR A 150 21.29 8.32 -3.22
N LEU A 151 20.62 9.33 -3.72
CA LEU A 151 20.27 9.46 -5.14
C LEU A 151 21.45 9.96 -5.98
N ASN A 152 22.53 10.40 -5.35
CA ASN A 152 23.72 10.83 -6.03
C ASN A 152 24.61 9.63 -6.42
N GLN A 153 25.16 9.61 -7.61
CA GLN A 153 26.08 8.56 -8.11
C GLN A 153 27.29 8.27 -7.18
N LYS A 154 27.60 9.20 -6.29
CA LYS A 154 28.64 9.02 -5.25
C LYS A 154 28.36 7.87 -4.30
N TYR A 155 27.10 7.45 -4.15
CA TYR A 155 26.67 6.36 -3.26
C TYR A 155 26.12 5.22 -4.10
N PRO A 156 26.98 4.31 -4.59
CA PRO A 156 26.53 3.17 -5.37
C PRO A 156 25.68 2.22 -4.53
N ALA A 157 24.86 1.41 -5.19
CA ALA A 157 24.10 0.36 -4.54
C ALA A 157 25.06 -0.66 -3.89
N VAL A 158 24.73 -1.09 -2.67
CA VAL A 158 25.55 -2.09 -1.96
C VAL A 158 25.49 -3.43 -2.69
N PRO A 159 26.62 -4.17 -2.78
CA PRO A 159 26.63 -5.51 -3.38
C PRO A 159 25.91 -6.50 -2.47
N LEU A 160 24.60 -6.67 -2.70
CA LEU A 160 23.67 -7.42 -1.84
C LEU A 160 24.12 -8.88 -1.61
N GLY A 161 24.83 -9.50 -2.56
CA GLY A 161 25.38 -10.84 -2.40
C GLY A 161 26.33 -11.02 -1.21
N ARG A 162 26.94 -9.93 -0.69
CA ARG A 162 27.80 -9.97 0.52
C ARG A 162 27.01 -10.29 1.81
N PHE A 163 25.71 -10.26 1.75
CA PHE A 163 24.82 -10.54 2.87
C PHE A 163 24.17 -11.93 2.79
N ALA A 164 24.54 -12.76 1.81
CA ALA A 164 23.88 -14.05 1.55
C ALA A 164 23.81 -14.98 2.76
N ASP A 165 24.90 -15.01 3.57
CA ASP A 165 25.03 -15.86 4.73
C ASP A 165 24.54 -15.21 6.05
N LEU A 166 24.02 -13.99 5.97
CA LEU A 166 23.58 -13.26 7.15
C LEU A 166 22.07 -13.43 7.38
N PRO A 167 21.60 -13.31 8.65
CA PRO A 167 20.18 -13.36 8.94
C PRO A 167 19.47 -12.08 8.49
N PHE A 168 18.26 -12.25 7.95
CA PHE A 168 17.40 -11.14 7.51
C PHE A 168 16.16 -11.03 8.38
N ILE A 169 15.75 -9.80 8.64
CA ILE A 169 14.42 -9.45 9.13
C ILE A 169 13.66 -8.86 7.94
N MET A 170 12.52 -9.44 7.61
CA MET A 170 11.70 -9.02 6.47
C MET A 170 10.22 -9.06 6.84
N LEU A 171 9.43 -8.27 6.14
CA LEU A 171 7.98 -8.29 6.30
C LEU A 171 7.39 -9.66 5.87
N THR A 172 6.17 -9.92 6.29
CA THR A 172 5.44 -11.15 5.93
C THR A 172 5.18 -11.26 4.44
N GLN A 173 4.90 -12.46 3.97
CA GLN A 173 4.47 -12.68 2.58
C GLN A 173 3.17 -11.92 2.29
N GLY A 174 2.99 -11.50 1.03
CA GLY A 174 1.87 -10.66 0.63
C GLY A 174 2.15 -9.15 0.75
N ASN A 175 3.25 -8.75 1.38
CA ASN A 175 3.68 -7.36 1.40
C ASN A 175 4.59 -7.04 0.21
N ASP A 176 4.37 -5.90 -0.46
CA ASP A 176 5.17 -5.49 -1.64
C ASP A 176 6.66 -5.35 -1.30
N THR A 177 7.02 -4.71 -0.19
CA THR A 177 8.42 -4.57 0.23
C THR A 177 9.10 -5.93 0.41
N ARG A 178 8.37 -6.95 0.92
CA ARG A 178 8.86 -8.32 1.02
C ARG A 178 9.08 -8.93 -0.35
N THR A 179 8.13 -8.81 -1.26
CA THR A 179 8.22 -9.32 -2.63
C THR A 179 9.39 -8.71 -3.38
N ARG A 180 9.60 -7.41 -3.23
CA ARG A 180 10.72 -6.67 -3.82
C ARG A 180 12.06 -7.12 -3.22
N GLY A 181 12.14 -7.28 -1.89
CA GLY A 181 13.33 -7.78 -1.20
C GLY A 181 13.73 -9.18 -1.66
N ASP A 182 12.77 -10.10 -1.73
CA ASP A 182 13.00 -11.46 -2.23
C ASP A 182 13.49 -11.46 -3.69
N ARG A 183 12.94 -10.58 -4.53
CA ARG A 183 13.38 -10.40 -5.93
C ARG A 183 14.81 -9.87 -6.02
N LEU A 184 15.17 -8.88 -5.21
CA LEU A 184 16.53 -8.33 -5.17
C LEU A 184 17.55 -9.39 -4.75
N CYS A 185 17.27 -10.19 -3.73
CA CYS A 185 18.14 -11.29 -3.29
C CYS A 185 18.27 -12.36 -4.38
N ARG A 186 17.17 -12.74 -5.03
CA ARG A 186 17.17 -13.72 -6.12
C ARG A 186 17.99 -13.25 -7.33
N ASN A 187 17.92 -11.98 -7.67
CA ASN A 187 18.66 -11.40 -8.79
C ASN A 187 20.18 -11.49 -8.61
N VAL A 188 20.65 -11.55 -7.36
CA VAL A 188 22.09 -11.74 -7.03
C VAL A 188 22.42 -13.15 -6.57
N GLY A 189 21.52 -14.12 -6.78
CA GLY A 189 21.79 -15.54 -6.69
C GLY A 189 21.59 -16.18 -5.31
N PHE A 190 20.88 -15.53 -4.36
CA PHE A 190 20.61 -16.16 -3.06
C PHE A 190 19.16 -16.00 -2.59
N LYS A 191 18.77 -16.86 -1.65
CA LYS A 191 17.53 -16.77 -0.90
C LYS A 191 17.86 -16.31 0.52
N PRO A 192 17.24 -15.22 1.02
CA PRO A 192 17.57 -14.72 2.35
C PRO A 192 17.18 -15.70 3.44
N ASN A 193 18.05 -15.85 4.46
CA ASN A 193 17.76 -16.58 5.68
C ASN A 193 16.92 -15.67 6.60
N ILE A 194 15.61 -15.82 6.56
CA ILE A 194 14.68 -14.96 7.29
C ILE A 194 14.46 -15.50 8.69
N VAL A 195 14.79 -14.70 9.70
CA VAL A 195 14.70 -15.06 11.12
C VAL A 195 13.50 -14.39 11.83
N LEU A 196 12.90 -13.37 11.20
CA LEU A 196 11.69 -12.69 11.66
C LEU A 196 11.00 -12.03 10.47
#